data_654d9fdfdb5822380ba72bfab7aec6aa
#
_entry.id   654d9fdfdb5822380ba72bfab7aec6aa
#
_cell.length_a   1.000
_cell.length_b   1.000
_cell.length_c   1.000
_cell.angle_alpha   90.00
_cell.angle_beta   90.00
_cell.angle_gamma   90.00
#
_symmetry.space_group_name_H-M   'P 1'
#
loop_
_entity.id
_entity.type
_entity.pdbx_description
1 polymer ?
#
loop_
_entity_poly.entity_id
_entity_poly.type
_entity_poly.pdbx_seq_one_letter_code
_entity_poly.pdbx_strand_id
1 'polypeptide(L)'
;VSFPPKSNFLQPLRLAAALLMVFPHAHAAEPAVPVKKAETPAASQPAVKPEVKPQAPPAEDAQDQAAAENAEAAVVALPVSPEPVRIYGWREHVLVDGVKGKLLAKLDTGALTSSIHAEENELFERDGKKWVRFIVTDPRDKDAVRTRVEAPLVRVARIKEPNAESTTREVVRLSFQIGERKLRGEFTLNNRNNMLAPVLLGRSTLKDLGWVDPGRTHLADQKILR
;
A
#
# COMPACT_ATOMS: atom_id res chain seq x y z
N VAL A 1 -13.01 -23.96 -58.53
CA VAL A 1 -13.55 -23.26 -57.37
C VAL A 1 -12.84 -21.92 -57.25
N SER A 2 -13.57 -20.87 -57.49
CA SER A 2 -13.17 -19.50 -57.83
C SER A 2 -12.78 -18.70 -56.58
N PHE A 3 -11.66 -17.97 -56.63
CA PHE A 3 -11.26 -16.98 -55.62
C PHE A 3 -11.70 -15.58 -56.05
N PRO A 4 -12.25 -14.73 -55.18
CA PRO A 4 -12.51 -13.33 -55.52
C PRO A 4 -11.28 -12.44 -55.25
N PRO A 5 -11.18 -11.29 -55.90
CA PRO A 5 -9.98 -10.44 -55.93
C PRO A 5 -9.85 -9.50 -54.75
N LYS A 6 -8.57 -9.18 -54.45
CA LYS A 6 -8.13 -8.21 -53.44
C LYS A 6 -8.47 -6.78 -53.91
N SER A 7 -9.22 -6.00 -53.12
CA SER A 7 -9.40 -4.57 -53.33
C SER A 7 -8.35 -3.80 -52.48
N ASN A 8 -7.50 -3.08 -53.20
CA ASN A 8 -6.59 -2.07 -52.64
C ASN A 8 -7.40 -0.81 -52.29
N PHE A 9 -7.44 -0.41 -51.05
CA PHE A 9 -7.97 0.89 -50.62
C PHE A 9 -6.79 1.79 -50.27
N LEU A 10 -6.49 2.70 -51.19
CA LEU A 10 -5.56 3.83 -50.98
C LEU A 10 -6.19 4.85 -50.02
N GLN A 11 -5.54 5.09 -48.88
CA GLN A 11 -5.88 6.23 -48.02
C GLN A 11 -5.02 7.45 -48.39
N PRO A 12 -5.59 8.65 -48.46
CA PRO A 12 -4.83 9.86 -48.74
C PRO A 12 -4.14 10.41 -47.50
N LEU A 13 -2.87 10.72 -47.68
CA LEU A 13 -1.96 11.41 -46.78
C LEU A 13 -2.48 12.84 -46.50
N ARG A 14 -2.91 13.13 -45.25
CA ARG A 14 -3.22 14.50 -44.83
C ARG A 14 -1.99 15.10 -44.16
N LEU A 15 -1.39 16.04 -44.86
CA LEU A 15 -0.36 16.97 -44.41
C LEU A 15 -1.01 17.96 -43.42
N ALA A 16 -0.58 17.96 -42.14
CA ALA A 16 -0.94 19.00 -41.18
C ALA A 16 0.28 19.89 -40.94
N ALA A 17 0.13 21.15 -41.35
CA ALA A 17 1.12 22.21 -41.19
C ALA A 17 1.24 22.60 -39.71
N ALA A 18 2.47 22.58 -39.17
CA ALA A 18 2.80 23.10 -37.87
C ALA A 18 2.94 24.63 -37.93
N LEU A 19 2.08 25.33 -37.17
CA LEU A 19 2.17 26.78 -36.99
C LEU A 19 3.03 27.05 -35.74
N LEU A 20 4.27 27.53 -35.94
CA LEU A 20 5.15 28.03 -34.87
C LEU A 20 4.63 29.39 -34.39
N MET A 21 4.14 29.48 -33.16
CA MET A 21 3.95 30.77 -32.48
C MET A 21 5.19 31.07 -31.62
N VAL A 22 5.92 32.11 -32.07
CA VAL A 22 7.01 32.75 -31.33
C VAL A 22 6.40 33.77 -30.37
N PHE A 23 6.63 33.63 -29.07
CA PHE A 23 6.32 34.66 -28.07
C PHE A 23 7.58 35.46 -27.74
N PRO A 24 7.52 36.81 -27.75
CA PRO A 24 8.66 37.62 -27.35
C PRO A 24 8.77 37.73 -25.84
N HIS A 25 9.98 37.58 -25.34
CA HIS A 25 10.36 37.84 -23.94
C HIS A 25 10.34 39.37 -23.70
N ALA A 26 9.52 39.78 -22.72
CA ALA A 26 9.63 41.11 -22.17
C ALA A 26 10.42 41.04 -20.86
N HIS A 27 11.62 41.68 -20.89
CA HIS A 27 12.40 42.05 -19.71
C HIS A 27 11.68 43.22 -19.01
N ALA A 28 11.39 43.07 -17.73
CA ALA A 28 11.08 44.21 -16.88
C ALA A 28 12.00 44.20 -15.66
N ALA A 29 12.61 45.35 -15.47
CA ALA A 29 13.66 45.65 -14.52
C ALA A 29 13.21 45.65 -13.06
N GLU A 30 14.15 45.25 -12.21
CA GLU A 30 14.20 45.47 -10.77
C GLU A 30 14.32 46.97 -10.43
N PRO A 31 13.73 47.44 -9.33
CA PRO A 31 14.34 48.57 -8.64
C PRO A 31 14.83 48.23 -7.23
N ALA A 32 15.98 48.79 -6.98
CA ALA A 32 16.87 48.68 -5.84
C ALA A 32 16.26 49.11 -4.50
N VAL A 33 16.83 48.49 -3.46
CA VAL A 33 16.70 48.74 -2.03
C VAL A 33 17.38 50.07 -1.64
N PRO A 34 16.95 50.77 -0.58
CA PRO A 34 17.90 51.45 0.29
C PRO A 34 17.93 50.88 1.71
N VAL A 35 19.12 50.50 2.10
CA VAL A 35 19.58 50.25 3.47
C VAL A 35 19.44 51.49 4.32
N LYS A 36 18.87 51.34 5.56
CA LYS A 36 19.04 52.29 6.64
C LYS A 36 19.50 51.59 7.92
N LYS A 37 20.60 52.06 8.41
CA LYS A 37 21.45 51.63 9.51
C LYS A 37 21.04 52.27 10.84
N ALA A 38 21.27 51.52 11.93
CA ALA A 38 21.47 51.87 13.36
C ALA A 38 20.25 52.36 14.13
N GLU A 39 19.97 51.80 15.30
CA GLU A 39 20.67 52.01 16.58
C GLU A 39 20.05 51.13 17.68
N THR A 40 20.90 50.56 18.52
CA THR A 40 20.57 49.97 19.81
C THR A 40 20.43 51.05 20.86
N PRO A 41 19.53 50.93 21.84
CA PRO A 41 20.01 50.77 23.22
C PRO A 41 19.23 49.72 24.05
N ALA A 42 19.95 49.29 25.06
CA ALA A 42 19.75 48.27 26.02
C ALA A 42 18.59 48.44 27.01
N ALA A 43 18.27 47.29 27.62
CA ALA A 43 17.72 47.06 28.96
C ALA A 43 16.21 47.00 29.11
N SER A 44 15.73 45.79 29.35
CA SER A 44 15.06 45.36 30.62
C SER A 44 14.35 44.03 30.37
N GLN A 45 14.79 42.99 31.01
CA GLN A 45 14.07 41.71 31.14
C GLN A 45 12.89 41.91 32.09
N PRO A 46 11.74 41.35 31.79
CA PRO A 46 10.90 40.73 32.80
C PRO A 46 10.73 39.22 32.55
N ALA A 47 10.77 38.50 33.64
CA ALA A 47 10.58 37.09 33.85
C ALA A 47 9.69 36.36 32.84
N VAL A 48 10.27 35.36 32.19
CA VAL A 48 9.54 34.39 31.38
C VAL A 48 8.90 33.38 32.31
N LYS A 49 7.57 33.40 32.41
CA LYS A 49 6.78 32.24 32.83
C LYS A 49 7.04 31.09 31.85
N PRO A 50 7.21 29.86 32.33
CA PRO A 50 7.30 28.71 31.39
C PRO A 50 5.91 28.49 30.78
N GLU A 51 5.80 28.80 29.51
CA GLU A 51 4.66 28.44 28.67
C GLU A 51 4.70 26.91 28.48
N VAL A 52 3.79 26.23 29.18
CA VAL A 52 3.54 24.81 28.98
C VAL A 52 2.95 24.67 27.57
N LYS A 53 3.78 24.27 26.62
CA LYS A 53 3.32 23.77 25.33
C LYS A 53 2.33 22.62 25.57
N PRO A 54 1.13 22.64 24.96
CA PRO A 54 0.27 21.46 25.00
C PRO A 54 1.03 20.31 24.37
N GLN A 55 1.38 19.30 25.17
CA GLN A 55 1.82 18.01 24.66
C GLN A 55 0.66 17.46 23.84
N ALA A 56 0.90 17.28 22.54
CA ALA A 56 0.02 16.49 21.72
C ALA A 56 -0.11 15.09 22.36
N PRO A 57 -1.31 14.50 22.42
CA PRO A 57 -1.47 13.16 22.96
C PRO A 57 -0.54 12.19 22.20
N PRO A 58 0.10 11.24 22.90
CA PRO A 58 0.95 10.24 22.25
C PRO A 58 0.13 9.55 21.18
N ALA A 59 0.68 9.46 19.97
CA ALA A 59 0.02 8.80 18.87
C ALA A 59 -0.20 7.34 19.25
N GLU A 60 -1.44 6.90 19.34
CA GLU A 60 -1.83 5.51 19.65
C GLU A 60 -1.14 4.49 18.75
N ASP A 61 -0.81 4.88 17.51
CA ASP A 61 -0.10 4.03 16.56
C ASP A 61 1.35 3.71 16.94
N ALA A 62 2.03 4.59 17.67
CA ALA A 62 3.38 4.29 18.17
C ALA A 62 3.33 3.27 19.31
N GLN A 63 2.25 3.29 20.09
CA GLN A 63 2.01 2.29 21.15
C GLN A 63 1.60 0.95 20.55
N ASP A 64 0.78 0.91 19.52
CA ASP A 64 0.40 -0.30 18.81
C ASP A 64 1.59 -0.97 18.12
N GLN A 65 2.49 -0.19 17.51
CA GLN A 65 3.72 -0.72 16.93
C GLN A 65 4.69 -1.23 17.99
N ALA A 66 4.90 -0.50 19.06
CA ALA A 66 5.76 -0.93 20.17
C ALA A 66 5.19 -2.14 20.92
N ALA A 67 3.87 -2.22 21.09
CA ALA A 67 3.21 -3.38 21.68
C ALA A 67 3.31 -4.61 20.76
N ALA A 68 3.20 -4.42 19.43
CA ALA A 68 3.37 -5.48 18.45
C ALA A 68 4.83 -5.97 18.38
N GLU A 69 5.82 -5.07 18.44
CA GLU A 69 7.24 -5.42 18.49
C GLU A 69 7.61 -6.16 19.78
N ASN A 70 7.08 -5.74 20.92
CA ASN A 70 7.28 -6.44 22.20
C ASN A 70 6.59 -7.81 22.21
N ALA A 71 5.42 -7.96 21.60
CA ALA A 71 4.76 -9.24 21.46
C ALA A 71 5.53 -10.18 20.51
N GLU A 72 6.17 -9.65 19.46
CA GLU A 72 7.05 -10.42 18.58
C GLU A 72 8.33 -10.86 19.28
N ALA A 73 8.94 -10.01 20.10
CA ALA A 73 10.13 -10.38 20.88
C ALA A 73 9.85 -11.55 21.86
N ALA A 74 8.63 -11.63 22.39
CA ALA A 74 8.20 -12.74 23.23
C ALA A 74 7.98 -14.05 22.45
N VAL A 75 7.63 -13.96 21.16
CA VAL A 75 7.39 -15.15 20.30
C VAL A 75 8.69 -15.86 19.91
N VAL A 76 9.83 -15.15 19.88
CA VAL A 76 11.15 -15.75 19.57
C VAL A 76 11.54 -16.82 20.60
N ALA A 77 10.99 -16.77 21.79
CA ALA A 77 11.27 -17.74 22.88
C ALA A 77 10.38 -18.99 22.86
N LEU A 78 9.44 -19.10 21.92
CA LEU A 78 8.59 -20.29 21.81
C LEU A 78 9.40 -21.48 21.26
N PRO A 79 9.24 -22.70 21.85
CA PRO A 79 9.91 -23.88 21.34
C PRO A 79 9.46 -24.14 19.88
N VAL A 80 10.43 -24.53 19.05
CA VAL A 80 10.17 -24.88 17.64
C VAL A 80 9.14 -26.02 17.62
N SER A 81 8.00 -25.79 16.96
CA SER A 81 6.98 -26.83 16.81
C SER A 81 7.57 -28.06 16.15
N PRO A 82 7.23 -29.29 16.62
CA PRO A 82 7.66 -30.52 15.97
C PRO A 82 7.05 -30.73 14.57
N GLU A 83 6.10 -29.89 14.17
CA GLU A 83 5.53 -29.94 12.84
C GLU A 83 6.55 -29.47 11.78
N PRO A 84 6.60 -30.14 10.62
CA PRO A 84 7.51 -29.74 9.55
C PRO A 84 7.21 -28.31 9.09
N VAL A 85 8.23 -27.44 9.19
CA VAL A 85 8.10 -26.06 8.74
C VAL A 85 7.96 -26.04 7.21
N ARG A 86 6.91 -25.39 6.73
CA ARG A 86 6.70 -25.16 5.32
C ARG A 86 7.56 -23.99 4.84
N ILE A 87 8.11 -24.12 3.64
CA ILE A 87 8.89 -23.06 3.00
C ILE A 87 8.11 -22.52 1.82
N TYR A 88 8.03 -21.21 1.74
CA TYR A 88 7.39 -20.45 0.66
C TYR A 88 8.41 -19.57 -0.04
N GLY A 89 8.18 -19.27 -1.31
CA GLY A 89 8.97 -18.27 -2.02
C GLY A 89 8.61 -16.85 -1.59
N TRP A 90 9.47 -15.90 -1.88
CA TRP A 90 9.17 -14.48 -1.59
C TRP A 90 8.02 -13.90 -2.44
N ARG A 91 7.63 -14.62 -3.50
CA ARG A 91 6.44 -14.33 -4.33
C ARG A 91 5.64 -15.61 -4.51
N GLU A 92 4.36 -15.54 -4.19
CA GLU A 92 3.43 -16.67 -4.25
C GLU A 92 2.09 -16.24 -4.83
N HIS A 93 1.27 -17.20 -5.26
CA HIS A 93 -0.11 -16.94 -5.59
C HIS A 93 -1.01 -17.20 -4.39
N VAL A 94 -1.96 -16.30 -4.19
CA VAL A 94 -2.99 -16.43 -3.15
C VAL A 94 -4.38 -16.35 -3.75
N LEU A 95 -5.31 -17.11 -3.18
CA LEU A 95 -6.75 -17.01 -3.44
C LEU A 95 -7.37 -16.31 -2.23
N VAL A 96 -7.95 -15.16 -2.41
CA VAL A 96 -8.66 -14.42 -1.35
C VAL A 96 -10.14 -14.76 -1.45
N ASP A 97 -10.76 -15.12 -0.34
CA ASP A 97 -12.17 -15.49 -0.32
C ASP A 97 -13.05 -14.34 -0.83
N GLY A 98 -13.96 -14.67 -1.75
CA GLY A 98 -14.81 -13.69 -2.41
C GLY A 98 -14.16 -12.95 -3.58
N VAL A 99 -12.85 -13.12 -3.84
CA VAL A 99 -12.15 -12.53 -4.99
C VAL A 99 -12.01 -13.57 -6.10
N LYS A 100 -12.29 -13.15 -7.32
CA LYS A 100 -12.14 -14.02 -8.51
C LYS A 100 -10.69 -14.08 -8.95
N GLY A 101 -10.18 -15.30 -9.15
CA GLY A 101 -8.83 -15.55 -9.64
C GLY A 101 -7.76 -15.56 -8.54
N LYS A 102 -6.55 -15.94 -8.94
CA LYS A 102 -5.37 -15.90 -8.09
C LYS A 102 -4.74 -14.51 -8.15
N LEU A 103 -4.35 -13.97 -7.02
CA LEU A 103 -3.59 -12.73 -6.91
C LEU A 103 -2.14 -13.04 -6.59
N LEU A 104 -1.22 -12.27 -7.14
CA LEU A 104 0.18 -12.35 -6.76
C LEU A 104 0.38 -11.70 -5.40
N ALA A 105 1.07 -12.39 -4.49
CA ALA A 105 1.42 -11.91 -3.17
C ALA A 105 2.95 -11.82 -3.02
N LYS A 106 3.43 -10.71 -2.47
CA LYS A 106 4.79 -10.57 -1.96
C LYS A 106 4.80 -10.98 -0.48
N LEU A 107 5.65 -11.94 -0.11
CA LEU A 107 5.90 -12.32 1.29
C LEU A 107 7.05 -11.45 1.82
N ASP A 108 6.75 -10.57 2.75
CA ASP A 108 7.66 -9.49 3.17
C ASP A 108 7.95 -9.58 4.67
N THR A 109 9.13 -10.11 4.99
CA THR A 109 9.59 -10.21 6.38
C THR A 109 10.01 -8.87 6.99
N GLY A 110 10.16 -7.82 6.18
CA GLY A 110 10.43 -6.46 6.64
C GLY A 110 9.17 -5.69 7.04
N ALA A 111 7.99 -6.08 6.52
CA ALA A 111 6.72 -5.45 6.86
C ALA A 111 6.05 -6.14 8.04
N LEU A 112 5.50 -5.37 8.99
CA LEU A 112 4.75 -5.92 10.12
C LEU A 112 3.38 -6.42 9.67
N THR A 113 2.60 -5.59 8.97
CA THR A 113 1.22 -5.84 8.60
C THR A 113 1.07 -6.26 7.14
N SER A 114 0.02 -7.04 6.85
CA SER A 114 -0.34 -7.37 5.49
C SER A 114 -1.18 -6.26 4.84
N SER A 115 -1.15 -6.18 3.52
CA SER A 115 -1.97 -5.23 2.76
C SER A 115 -2.46 -5.83 1.45
N ILE A 116 -3.60 -5.33 0.97
CA ILE A 116 -4.19 -5.74 -0.29
C ILE A 116 -4.53 -4.50 -1.13
N HIS A 117 -4.39 -4.61 -2.46
CA HIS A 117 -4.85 -3.58 -3.36
C HIS A 117 -6.35 -3.45 -3.30
N ALA A 118 -6.82 -2.26 -2.99
CA ALA A 118 -8.23 -1.94 -2.87
C ALA A 118 -8.53 -0.57 -3.48
N GLU A 119 -9.64 -0.50 -4.18
CA GLU A 119 -10.17 0.70 -4.80
C GLU A 119 -11.60 0.94 -4.33
N GLU A 120 -12.06 2.19 -4.43
CA GLU A 120 -13.45 2.58 -4.13
C GLU A 120 -13.89 2.14 -2.72
N ASN A 121 -13.05 2.39 -1.71
CA ASN A 121 -13.36 2.03 -0.33
C ASN A 121 -14.54 2.87 0.18
N GLU A 122 -15.59 2.20 0.64
CA GLU A 122 -16.80 2.80 1.18
C GLU A 122 -17.12 2.21 2.56
N LEU A 123 -17.16 3.07 3.57
CA LEU A 123 -17.58 2.68 4.92
C LEU A 123 -19.11 2.69 4.99
N PHE A 124 -19.67 1.64 5.56
CA PHE A 124 -21.12 1.54 5.82
C PHE A 124 -21.39 0.78 7.13
N GLU A 125 -22.63 0.83 7.58
CA GLU A 125 -23.08 0.12 8.78
C GLU A 125 -24.01 -1.03 8.41
N ARG A 126 -23.81 -2.18 9.06
CA ARG A 126 -24.67 -3.34 8.97
C ARG A 126 -24.83 -3.97 10.36
N ASP A 127 -26.04 -4.11 10.84
CA ASP A 127 -26.37 -4.71 12.14
C ASP A 127 -25.59 -4.06 13.31
N GLY A 128 -25.49 -2.71 13.32
CA GLY A 128 -24.78 -1.93 14.34
C GLY A 128 -23.25 -2.10 14.29
N LYS A 129 -22.68 -2.68 13.24
CA LYS A 129 -21.25 -2.87 13.05
C LYS A 129 -20.76 -2.12 11.82
N LYS A 130 -19.55 -1.57 11.89
CA LYS A 130 -18.91 -0.92 10.75
C LYS A 130 -18.36 -1.96 9.79
N TRP A 131 -18.63 -1.75 8.51
CA TRP A 131 -18.18 -2.57 7.40
C TRP A 131 -17.50 -1.69 6.35
N VAL A 132 -16.68 -2.31 5.54
CA VAL A 132 -16.05 -1.67 4.36
C VAL A 132 -16.44 -2.45 3.12
N ARG A 133 -16.89 -1.74 2.11
CA ARG A 133 -17.07 -2.24 0.75
C ARG A 133 -15.92 -1.70 -0.09
N PHE A 134 -15.29 -2.54 -0.88
CA PHE A 134 -14.15 -2.17 -1.71
C PHE A 134 -14.04 -3.08 -2.93
N ILE A 135 -13.27 -2.65 -3.91
CA ILE A 135 -12.99 -3.42 -5.12
C ILE A 135 -11.56 -3.94 -5.05
N VAL A 136 -11.42 -5.26 -5.26
CA VAL A 136 -10.13 -5.92 -5.41
C VAL A 136 -9.89 -6.25 -6.87
N THR A 137 -8.73 -5.92 -7.36
CA THR A 137 -8.26 -6.23 -8.72
C THR A 137 -6.75 -6.40 -8.73
N ASP A 138 -6.17 -6.97 -9.79
CA ASP A 138 -4.72 -6.87 -10.04
C ASP A 138 -4.46 -5.67 -10.97
N PRO A 139 -3.91 -4.57 -10.49
CA PRO A 139 -3.75 -3.36 -11.28
C PRO A 139 -2.71 -3.49 -12.41
N ARG A 140 -1.95 -4.58 -12.44
CA ARG A 140 -0.94 -4.85 -13.47
C ARG A 140 -1.48 -5.67 -14.63
N ASP A 141 -2.62 -6.32 -14.43
CA ASP A 141 -3.32 -7.08 -15.47
C ASP A 141 -4.48 -6.23 -16.00
N LYS A 142 -4.40 -5.85 -17.27
CA LYS A 142 -5.43 -5.02 -17.94
C LYS A 142 -6.77 -5.72 -18.05
N ASP A 143 -6.75 -7.06 -18.07
CA ASP A 143 -7.93 -7.92 -18.16
C ASP A 143 -8.39 -8.44 -16.79
N ALA A 144 -7.78 -7.93 -15.70
CA ALA A 144 -8.10 -8.37 -14.35
C ALA A 144 -9.56 -8.12 -14.00
N VAL A 145 -10.16 -9.13 -13.41
CA VAL A 145 -11.54 -9.03 -12.95
C VAL A 145 -11.62 -8.13 -11.72
N ARG A 146 -12.39 -7.07 -11.81
CA ARG A 146 -12.74 -6.22 -10.65
C ARG A 146 -13.78 -6.95 -9.80
N THR A 147 -13.42 -7.27 -8.57
CA THR A 147 -14.30 -8.00 -7.66
C THR A 147 -14.69 -7.12 -6.49
N ARG A 148 -15.99 -6.89 -6.28
CA ARG A 148 -16.51 -6.18 -5.10
C ARG A 148 -16.53 -7.11 -3.90
N VAL A 149 -15.91 -6.68 -2.81
CA VAL A 149 -15.81 -7.41 -1.55
C VAL A 149 -16.39 -6.55 -0.43
N GLU A 150 -17.06 -7.19 0.53
CA GLU A 150 -17.53 -6.55 1.76
C GLU A 150 -16.93 -7.30 2.95
N ALA A 151 -16.34 -6.56 3.88
CA ALA A 151 -15.77 -7.14 5.09
C ALA A 151 -16.02 -6.26 6.32
N PRO A 152 -16.12 -6.86 7.52
CA PRO A 152 -16.18 -6.07 8.75
C PRO A 152 -14.93 -5.23 8.92
N LEU A 153 -15.11 -3.96 9.29
CA LEU A 153 -13.99 -3.09 9.69
C LEU A 153 -13.45 -3.57 11.04
N VAL A 154 -12.15 -3.86 11.07
CA VAL A 154 -11.46 -4.22 12.32
C VAL A 154 -11.02 -2.94 13.05
N ARG A 155 -10.33 -2.04 12.33
CA ARG A 155 -9.85 -0.75 12.82
C ARG A 155 -9.49 0.17 11.65
N VAL A 156 -9.22 1.41 11.96
CA VAL A 156 -8.61 2.36 11.02
C VAL A 156 -7.17 2.60 11.48
N ALA A 157 -6.21 2.25 10.65
CA ALA A 157 -4.78 2.48 10.91
C ALA A 157 -4.39 3.87 10.41
N ARG A 158 -3.62 4.62 11.21
CA ARG A 158 -3.03 5.89 10.81
C ARG A 158 -1.57 5.64 10.43
N ILE A 159 -1.19 6.00 9.22
CA ILE A 159 0.15 5.82 8.70
C ILE A 159 0.83 7.18 8.64
N LYS A 160 1.94 7.31 9.36
CA LYS A 160 2.80 8.50 9.26
C LYS A 160 3.69 8.35 8.04
N GLU A 161 3.57 9.28 7.11
CA GLU A 161 4.49 9.38 5.99
C GLU A 161 5.59 10.39 6.33
N PRO A 162 6.88 10.07 6.09
CA PRO A 162 7.94 11.05 6.24
C PRO A 162 7.66 12.22 5.29
N ASN A 163 7.48 13.43 5.81
CA ASN A 163 7.24 14.68 5.06
C ASN A 163 5.83 14.86 4.46
N ALA A 164 4.83 14.07 4.86
CA ALA A 164 3.45 14.22 4.44
C ALA A 164 2.48 14.17 5.63
N GLU A 165 1.23 14.58 5.41
CA GLU A 165 0.16 14.40 6.38
C GLU A 165 -0.12 12.92 6.61
N SER A 166 -0.48 12.56 7.84
CA SER A 166 -0.84 11.18 8.19
C SER A 166 -2.03 10.73 7.36
N THR A 167 -1.91 9.61 6.67
CA THR A 167 -3.01 8.97 5.95
C THR A 167 -3.67 7.91 6.82
N THR A 168 -5.00 7.80 6.72
CA THR A 168 -5.76 6.74 7.38
C THR A 168 -6.09 5.64 6.39
N ARG A 169 -6.04 4.38 6.84
CA ARG A 169 -6.39 3.20 6.03
C ARG A 169 -7.25 2.25 6.82
N GLU A 170 -8.28 1.74 6.18
CA GLU A 170 -9.14 0.72 6.75
C GLU A 170 -8.39 -0.61 6.87
N VAL A 171 -8.59 -1.30 7.97
CA VAL A 171 -8.08 -2.65 8.20
C VAL A 171 -9.26 -3.60 8.28
N VAL A 172 -9.24 -4.62 7.46
CA VAL A 172 -10.25 -5.67 7.39
C VAL A 172 -9.64 -7.04 7.63
N ARG A 173 -10.45 -8.01 8.04
CA ARG A 173 -10.00 -9.38 8.22
C ARG A 173 -10.52 -10.24 7.07
N LEU A 174 -9.58 -10.81 6.29
CA LEU A 174 -9.89 -11.64 5.14
C LEU A 174 -9.39 -13.07 5.34
N SER A 175 -10.12 -14.03 4.79
CA SER A 175 -9.63 -15.39 4.62
C SER A 175 -8.96 -15.52 3.26
N PHE A 176 -7.88 -16.28 3.21
CA PHE A 176 -7.16 -16.54 1.97
C PHE A 176 -6.52 -17.92 1.99
N GLN A 177 -6.19 -18.41 0.81
CA GLN A 177 -5.50 -19.68 0.61
C GLN A 177 -4.18 -19.44 -0.12
N ILE A 178 -3.12 -20.11 0.34
CA ILE A 178 -1.80 -20.16 -0.30
C ILE A 178 -1.34 -21.61 -0.36
N GLY A 179 -1.16 -22.11 -1.58
CA GLY A 179 -1.02 -23.55 -1.79
C GLY A 179 -2.21 -24.30 -1.21
N GLU A 180 -1.93 -25.25 -0.30
CA GLU A 180 -2.97 -26.04 0.39
C GLU A 180 -3.46 -25.41 1.71
N ARG A 181 -2.80 -24.35 2.20
CA ARG A 181 -3.15 -23.76 3.50
C ARG A 181 -4.19 -22.66 3.36
N LYS A 182 -5.24 -22.76 4.19
CA LYS A 182 -6.23 -21.70 4.40
C LYS A 182 -5.89 -20.97 5.69
N LEU A 183 -5.82 -19.66 5.61
CA LEU A 183 -5.45 -18.76 6.70
C LEU A 183 -6.44 -17.59 6.75
N ARG A 184 -6.42 -16.89 7.86
CA ARG A 184 -7.17 -15.67 8.07
C ARG A 184 -6.22 -14.61 8.62
N GLY A 185 -6.17 -13.44 7.96
CA GLY A 185 -5.28 -12.36 8.34
C GLY A 185 -5.94 -11.00 8.31
N GLU A 186 -5.30 -10.03 8.94
CA GLU A 186 -5.67 -8.62 8.84
C GLU A 186 -4.94 -7.97 7.67
N PHE A 187 -5.70 -7.26 6.85
CA PHE A 187 -5.19 -6.57 5.68
C PHE A 187 -5.56 -5.10 5.73
N THR A 188 -4.56 -4.26 5.56
CA THR A 188 -4.76 -2.84 5.31
C THR A 188 -5.18 -2.65 3.86
N LEU A 189 -6.27 -1.96 3.63
CA LEU A 189 -6.72 -1.57 2.29
C LEU A 189 -5.83 -0.43 1.78
N ASN A 190 -5.18 -0.63 0.66
CA ASN A 190 -4.21 0.32 0.13
C ASN A 190 -4.22 0.35 -1.40
N ASN A 191 -3.97 1.51 -1.98
CA ASN A 191 -3.64 1.60 -3.39
C ASN A 191 -2.23 1.03 -3.62
N ARG A 192 -2.14 -0.07 -4.38
CA ARG A 192 -0.89 -0.77 -4.70
C ARG A 192 -0.56 -0.77 -6.20
N ASN A 193 -1.12 0.18 -6.96
CA ASN A 193 -0.93 0.26 -8.42
C ASN A 193 0.55 0.25 -8.84
N ASN A 194 1.41 0.92 -8.08
CA ASN A 194 2.83 1.05 -8.38
C ASN A 194 3.70 0.01 -7.63
N MET A 195 3.08 -1.05 -7.09
CA MET A 195 3.78 -2.05 -6.30
C MET A 195 3.99 -3.36 -7.08
N LEU A 196 4.97 -4.17 -6.65
CA LEU A 196 5.31 -5.44 -7.31
C LEU A 196 4.19 -6.49 -7.28
N ALA A 197 3.28 -6.40 -6.32
CA ALA A 197 2.18 -7.34 -6.14
C ALA A 197 0.95 -6.65 -5.55
N PRO A 198 -0.27 -7.06 -5.96
CA PRO A 198 -1.51 -6.54 -5.38
C PRO A 198 -1.69 -6.95 -3.92
N VAL A 199 -1.05 -8.01 -3.47
CA VAL A 199 -1.08 -8.48 -2.08
C VAL A 199 0.33 -8.44 -1.49
N LEU A 200 0.44 -8.05 -0.22
CA LEU A 200 1.63 -8.19 0.60
C LEU A 200 1.25 -8.92 1.88
N LEU A 201 2.00 -9.94 2.22
CA LEU A 201 1.89 -10.68 3.48
C LEU A 201 3.03 -10.26 4.40
N GLY A 202 2.70 -9.62 5.51
CA GLY A 202 3.65 -9.17 6.52
C GLY A 202 3.86 -10.21 7.63
N ARG A 203 4.78 -9.91 8.57
CA ARG A 203 5.18 -10.80 9.67
C ARG A 203 4.01 -11.31 10.50
N SER A 204 3.00 -10.46 10.76
CA SER A 204 1.79 -10.86 11.49
C SER A 204 1.05 -12.07 10.89
N THR A 205 1.18 -12.26 9.58
CA THR A 205 0.61 -13.39 8.84
C THR A 205 1.65 -14.49 8.59
N LEU A 206 2.90 -14.09 8.32
CA LEU A 206 3.98 -15.03 7.97
C LEU A 206 4.33 -15.97 9.13
N LYS A 207 4.22 -15.52 10.39
CA LYS A 207 4.44 -16.36 11.56
C LYS A 207 3.56 -17.61 11.60
N ASP A 208 2.34 -17.50 11.08
CA ASP A 208 1.38 -18.60 11.01
C ASP A 208 1.51 -19.40 9.71
N LEU A 209 2.24 -18.88 8.73
CA LEU A 209 2.43 -19.47 7.42
C LEU A 209 3.63 -20.43 7.38
N GLY A 210 4.82 -19.93 7.71
CA GLY A 210 6.07 -20.66 7.65
C GLY A 210 7.25 -19.77 7.26
N TRP A 211 8.32 -20.38 6.74
CA TRP A 211 9.53 -19.67 6.34
C TRP A 211 9.46 -19.16 4.91
N VAL A 212 10.16 -18.05 4.65
CA VAL A 212 10.25 -17.43 3.34
C VAL A 212 11.67 -17.61 2.79
N ASP A 213 11.75 -18.22 1.60
CA ASP A 213 13.00 -18.31 0.83
C ASP A 213 13.09 -17.11 -0.12
N PRO A 214 14.05 -16.18 0.10
CA PRO A 214 14.20 -14.99 -0.74
C PRO A 214 14.75 -15.29 -2.14
N GLY A 215 15.30 -16.49 -2.36
CA GLY A 215 15.87 -16.90 -3.64
C GLY A 215 14.89 -17.58 -4.59
N ARG A 216 13.67 -17.92 -4.12
CA ARG A 216 12.70 -18.70 -4.89
C ARG A 216 11.33 -18.05 -4.92
N THR A 217 10.51 -18.47 -5.91
CA THR A 217 9.13 -18.01 -6.11
C THR A 217 8.23 -19.20 -6.42
N HIS A 218 6.93 -19.06 -6.14
CA HIS A 218 5.87 -20.01 -6.50
C HIS A 218 6.12 -21.44 -5.97
N LEU A 219 6.68 -21.57 -4.76
CA LEU A 219 6.90 -22.87 -4.12
C LEU A 219 5.58 -23.48 -3.63
N ALA A 220 4.60 -22.66 -3.27
CA ALA A 220 3.30 -23.12 -2.82
C ALA A 220 2.48 -23.83 -3.91
N ASP A 221 2.71 -23.48 -5.18
CA ASP A 221 2.04 -24.12 -6.33
C ASP A 221 2.72 -25.42 -6.76
N GLN A 222 3.93 -25.68 -6.28
CA GLN A 222 4.70 -26.89 -6.62
C GLN A 222 4.24 -28.05 -5.74
N LYS A 223 3.78 -29.15 -6.37
CA LYS A 223 3.63 -30.42 -5.67
C LYS A 223 5.05 -30.96 -5.42
N ILE A 224 5.54 -30.77 -4.21
CA ILE A 224 6.77 -31.45 -3.79
C ILE A 224 6.42 -32.93 -3.70
N LEU A 225 6.84 -33.71 -4.70
CA LEU A 225 6.80 -35.15 -4.62
C LEU A 225 7.75 -35.54 -3.48
N ARG A 226 7.19 -36.01 -2.37
CA ARG A 226 7.91 -36.63 -1.25
C ARG A 226 8.14 -38.11 -1.55
#